data_9dc2dd7cca0fe2f091fabbf9c491aeeb
#
_entry.id   9dc2dd7cca0fe2f091fabbf9c491aeeb
#
_cell.length_a   1.000
_cell.length_b   1.000
_cell.length_c   1.000
_cell.angle_alpha   90.00
_cell.angle_beta   90.00
_cell.angle_gamma   90.00
#
_symmetry.space_group_name_H-M   'P 1'
#
loop_
_entity.id
_entity.type
_entity.pdbx_description
1 polymer ?
#
loop_
_entity_poly.entity_id
_entity_poly.type
_entity_poly.pdbx_seq_one_letter_code
_entity_poly.pdbx_strand_id
1 'polypeptide(L)'
;MSKGLISSENDYRALKRHLKSQTGFDFLFVRCSSVQLGRLTTRINQDVNSRKVESLSLNQSNASLESLVGKLKHPSNKDLNILLISGVENALFEYINSSVINQQVAVTDDSVLPIIDSLKRQQDTLRFNLDVSLVFLIPSFCIQYFERRALESFDWGSGLFEIPTDLDLVKQETEKFIAGGSYQEYLTLTPKERWLKILTIQDLIEEDNQNSKRKPDLCIEQGNIYVAAGAYDQAVASYDQALHYQPNKDQAWYNRGIALYELGRYEEAVNSYDHALHFKPDKEQAWYNRGIALYELGRYEEVLSAYDQAIRFKPNLEQAWNNKGYTLYELGRFEEAVEAYDQAVKLRPDLDQAWNNRGNALFNLGRYQDAITSYDQALHLHPEKDEAWNNRGVALGNLDRYEEAVTSYDQALKYKPDKDEAWYNRGIALDELGRYEEAVASYDQALKYKPDNDEAWYNQGIALDELGRFEEAISSYDQALHYKPYNYQAWYNRGNALSNLGRYEDALASYDPVLHFQPENDEAWYNKGCCYAKLGQIDEAIQHLQQAINLNPGENIDMAKNDPDLESIREEKKFVSLVGSEQQVNLEPALDFGAVKWDEIQALN
;
A
#
# COMPACT_ATOMS: atom_id res chain seq x y z
N MET A 1 -36.20 -25.82 -30.47
CA MET A 1 -37.58 -25.63 -31.01
C MET A 1 -38.16 -24.42 -30.28
N SER A 2 -38.44 -23.35 -30.99
CA SER A 2 -39.01 -22.11 -30.48
C SER A 2 -40.47 -22.39 -30.01
N LYS A 3 -40.69 -22.51 -28.72
CA LYS A 3 -42.03 -22.35 -28.15
C LYS A 3 -42.26 -20.82 -28.02
N GLY A 4 -43.27 -20.34 -28.79
CA GLY A 4 -43.65 -18.94 -28.80
C GLY A 4 -44.03 -18.43 -27.41
N LEU A 5 -43.76 -17.15 -27.20
CA LEU A 5 -44.19 -16.35 -26.07
C LEU A 5 -45.71 -16.47 -25.85
N ILE A 6 -46.09 -17.33 -24.89
CA ILE A 6 -47.45 -17.38 -24.36
C ILE A 6 -47.55 -16.24 -23.33
N SER A 7 -48.56 -15.42 -23.36
CA SER A 7 -48.70 -14.24 -22.52
C SER A 7 -48.66 -14.58 -21.03
N SER A 8 -48.00 -13.81 -20.22
CA SER A 8 -47.82 -13.92 -18.76
C SER A 8 -49.11 -14.25 -17.98
N GLU A 9 -50.24 -13.81 -18.47
CA GLU A 9 -51.55 -14.06 -17.87
C GLU A 9 -52.01 -15.50 -18.06
N ASN A 10 -51.57 -16.20 -19.12
CA ASN A 10 -51.94 -17.59 -19.36
C ASN A 10 -51.19 -18.53 -18.40
N ASP A 11 -49.94 -18.25 -18.11
CA ASP A 11 -49.14 -19.06 -17.19
C ASP A 11 -49.65 -18.92 -15.73
N TYR A 12 -49.97 -17.70 -15.32
CA TYR A 12 -50.62 -17.46 -14.04
C TYR A 12 -51.99 -18.13 -13.92
N ARG A 13 -52.80 -18.10 -14.98
CA ARG A 13 -54.09 -18.80 -15.03
C ARG A 13 -53.92 -20.32 -14.95
N ALA A 14 -52.86 -20.86 -15.53
CA ALA A 14 -52.54 -22.28 -15.45
C ALA A 14 -52.13 -22.65 -14.00
N LEU A 15 -51.22 -21.87 -13.38
CA LEU A 15 -50.86 -22.05 -11.97
C LEU A 15 -52.08 -21.95 -11.05
N LYS A 16 -52.92 -20.92 -11.22
CA LYS A 16 -54.16 -20.75 -10.43
C LYS A 16 -55.13 -21.91 -10.58
N ARG A 17 -55.32 -22.44 -11.79
CA ARG A 17 -56.15 -23.63 -12.04
C ARG A 17 -55.57 -24.86 -11.33
N HIS A 18 -54.27 -25.08 -11.46
CA HIS A 18 -53.57 -26.19 -10.81
C HIS A 18 -53.76 -26.14 -9.29
N LEU A 19 -53.44 -25.00 -8.67
CA LEU A 19 -53.57 -24.79 -7.22
C LEU A 19 -55.01 -24.94 -6.69
N LYS A 20 -56.04 -24.68 -7.53
CA LYS A 20 -57.46 -24.88 -7.15
C LYS A 20 -57.92 -26.31 -7.28
N SER A 21 -57.42 -27.08 -8.23
CA SER A 21 -57.87 -28.41 -8.57
C SER A 21 -57.09 -29.55 -7.90
N GLN A 22 -55.82 -29.27 -7.52
CA GLN A 22 -54.94 -30.31 -6.98
C GLN A 22 -55.41 -30.80 -5.60
N THR A 23 -55.40 -32.09 -5.37
CA THR A 23 -55.64 -32.76 -4.07
C THR A 23 -54.46 -33.64 -3.75
N GLY A 24 -54.12 -33.77 -2.46
CA GLY A 24 -52.95 -34.51 -2.02
C GLY A 24 -51.65 -33.69 -2.03
N PHE A 25 -50.56 -34.38 -1.67
CA PHE A 25 -49.25 -33.78 -1.65
C PHE A 25 -48.71 -33.50 -3.05
N ASP A 26 -48.26 -32.29 -3.26
CA ASP A 26 -47.61 -31.85 -4.49
C ASP A 26 -46.51 -30.86 -4.18
N PHE A 27 -45.50 -30.71 -5.06
CA PHE A 27 -44.56 -29.62 -4.99
C PHE A 27 -44.31 -29.04 -6.36
N LEU A 28 -44.31 -27.70 -6.40
CA LEU A 28 -44.24 -26.90 -7.61
C LEU A 28 -43.13 -25.89 -7.49
N PHE A 29 -42.50 -25.62 -8.61
CA PHE A 29 -41.60 -24.51 -8.75
C PHE A 29 -42.24 -23.40 -9.60
N VAL A 30 -42.19 -22.18 -9.08
CA VAL A 30 -42.69 -21.03 -9.80
C VAL A 30 -41.53 -20.08 -10.00
N ARG A 31 -41.04 -19.99 -11.22
CA ARG A 31 -40.04 -19.02 -11.64
C ARG A 31 -40.67 -17.63 -11.69
N CYS A 32 -40.10 -16.69 -10.93
CA CYS A 32 -40.53 -15.30 -10.94
C CYS A 32 -39.33 -14.43 -10.58
N SER A 33 -39.36 -13.12 -10.91
CA SER A 33 -38.29 -12.26 -10.47
C SER A 33 -38.34 -12.00 -8.96
N SER A 34 -37.18 -11.69 -8.39
CA SER A 34 -37.06 -11.30 -6.98
C SER A 34 -37.96 -10.09 -6.64
N VAL A 35 -38.15 -9.19 -7.59
CA VAL A 35 -38.97 -8.00 -7.46
C VAL A 35 -40.47 -8.30 -7.39
N GLN A 36 -40.90 -9.40 -8.03
CA GLN A 36 -42.31 -9.78 -8.17
C GLN A 36 -42.81 -10.65 -7.02
N LEU A 37 -41.92 -11.29 -6.25
CA LEU A 37 -42.23 -12.27 -5.20
C LEU A 37 -43.36 -11.80 -4.27
N GLY A 38 -43.26 -10.62 -3.69
CA GLY A 38 -44.27 -10.09 -2.77
C GLY A 38 -45.65 -9.86 -3.43
N ARG A 39 -45.68 -9.37 -4.66
CA ARG A 39 -46.94 -9.18 -5.41
C ARG A 39 -47.57 -10.50 -5.79
N LEU A 40 -46.76 -11.47 -6.23
CA LEU A 40 -47.23 -12.79 -6.61
C LEU A 40 -47.82 -13.56 -5.41
N THR A 41 -47.15 -13.51 -4.27
CA THR A 41 -47.63 -14.07 -3.01
C THR A 41 -48.99 -13.47 -2.63
N THR A 42 -49.14 -12.17 -2.68
CA THR A 42 -50.40 -11.46 -2.39
C THR A 42 -51.50 -11.88 -3.36
N ARG A 43 -51.20 -11.93 -4.66
CA ARG A 43 -52.14 -12.31 -5.73
C ARG A 43 -52.63 -13.74 -5.61
N ILE A 44 -51.73 -14.69 -5.30
CA ILE A 44 -52.09 -16.08 -5.07
C ILE A 44 -53.03 -16.22 -3.86
N ASN A 45 -52.71 -15.56 -2.74
CA ASN A 45 -53.55 -15.54 -1.54
C ASN A 45 -54.96 -15.02 -1.82
N GLN A 46 -55.10 -13.98 -2.64
CA GLN A 46 -56.42 -13.40 -3.03
C GLN A 46 -57.18 -14.31 -3.99
N ASP A 47 -56.50 -14.90 -4.96
CA ASP A 47 -57.14 -15.61 -6.08
C ASP A 47 -57.48 -17.05 -5.80
N VAL A 48 -56.80 -17.67 -4.79
CA VAL A 48 -57.03 -19.08 -4.37
C VAL A 48 -57.74 -19.13 -3.01
N ASN A 49 -58.68 -18.23 -2.79
CA ASN A 49 -59.43 -18.04 -1.53
C ASN A 49 -60.32 -19.22 -1.12
N SER A 50 -60.50 -20.21 -2.00
CA SER A 50 -61.22 -21.45 -1.68
C SER A 50 -60.36 -22.44 -0.87
N ARG A 51 -59.09 -22.18 -0.65
CA ARG A 51 -58.11 -23.01 0.06
C ARG A 51 -57.36 -22.17 1.09
N LYS A 52 -56.91 -22.82 2.17
CA LYS A 52 -56.06 -22.18 3.16
C LYS A 52 -54.64 -22.12 2.64
N VAL A 53 -54.15 -20.90 2.43
CA VAL A 53 -52.82 -20.62 1.92
C VAL A 53 -52.01 -19.93 3.03
N GLU A 54 -50.80 -20.41 3.28
CA GLU A 54 -49.84 -19.78 4.16
C GLU A 54 -48.53 -19.50 3.40
N SER A 55 -47.71 -18.58 3.95
CA SER A 55 -46.40 -18.21 3.41
C SER A 55 -45.29 -18.52 4.39
N LEU A 56 -44.16 -19.02 3.90
CA LEU A 56 -42.95 -19.27 4.64
C LEU A 56 -41.76 -18.66 3.88
N SER A 57 -41.01 -17.82 4.54
CA SER A 57 -39.70 -17.35 4.03
C SER A 57 -38.59 -18.21 4.61
N LEU A 58 -37.78 -18.81 3.76
CA LEU A 58 -36.63 -19.60 4.17
C LEU A 58 -35.49 -18.68 4.67
N ASN A 59 -34.83 -19.16 5.73
CA ASN A 59 -33.60 -18.57 6.27
C ASN A 59 -32.76 -19.71 6.87
N GLN A 60 -31.58 -19.40 7.39
CA GLN A 60 -30.66 -20.39 7.95
C GLN A 60 -31.30 -21.31 9.00
N SER A 61 -32.20 -20.80 9.84
CA SER A 61 -32.81 -21.55 10.95
C SER A 61 -33.94 -22.49 10.52
N ASN A 62 -34.54 -22.26 9.35
CA ASN A 62 -35.69 -23.00 8.87
C ASN A 62 -35.53 -23.67 7.48
N ALA A 63 -34.30 -23.61 6.93
CA ALA A 63 -33.98 -24.17 5.61
C ALA A 63 -33.71 -25.71 5.66
N SER A 64 -34.33 -26.43 6.59
CA SER A 64 -34.26 -27.90 6.67
C SER A 64 -35.62 -28.53 6.42
N LEU A 65 -35.61 -29.76 5.91
CA LEU A 65 -36.84 -30.53 5.69
C LEU A 65 -37.57 -30.82 7.00
N GLU A 66 -36.84 -31.10 8.09
CA GLU A 66 -37.43 -31.34 9.41
C GLU A 66 -38.17 -30.10 9.92
N SER A 67 -37.62 -28.92 9.75
CA SER A 67 -38.26 -27.65 10.11
C SER A 67 -39.54 -27.43 9.31
N LEU A 68 -39.50 -27.68 8.00
CA LEU A 68 -40.65 -27.57 7.11
C LEU A 68 -41.75 -28.55 7.51
N VAL A 69 -41.42 -29.83 7.70
CA VAL A 69 -42.36 -30.88 8.11
C VAL A 69 -42.91 -30.63 9.52
N GLY A 70 -42.08 -30.14 10.44
CA GLY A 70 -42.50 -29.72 11.78
C GLY A 70 -43.57 -28.62 11.74
N LYS A 71 -43.39 -27.63 10.87
CA LYS A 71 -44.38 -26.57 10.66
C LYS A 71 -45.69 -27.11 10.07
N LEU A 72 -45.61 -27.99 9.10
CA LEU A 72 -46.79 -28.63 8.47
C LEU A 72 -47.58 -29.49 9.44
N LYS A 73 -46.93 -30.20 10.36
CA LYS A 73 -47.56 -31.06 11.39
C LYS A 73 -48.09 -30.28 12.59
N HIS A 74 -47.86 -29.00 12.70
CA HIS A 74 -48.37 -28.21 13.82
C HIS A 74 -49.90 -28.17 13.83
N PRO A 75 -50.56 -28.29 14.99
CA PRO A 75 -52.04 -28.37 15.07
C PRO A 75 -52.80 -27.21 14.44
N SER A 76 -52.21 -26.00 14.41
CA SER A 76 -52.79 -24.82 13.74
C SER A 76 -52.87 -24.94 12.21
N ASN A 77 -52.13 -25.87 11.61
CA ASN A 77 -52.00 -26.04 10.16
C ASN A 77 -52.72 -27.28 9.60
N LYS A 78 -53.60 -27.91 10.42
CA LYS A 78 -54.34 -29.10 9.99
C LYS A 78 -55.17 -28.92 8.72
N ASP A 79 -55.65 -27.71 8.45
CA ASP A 79 -56.46 -27.40 7.27
C ASP A 79 -55.65 -26.65 6.18
N LEU A 80 -54.34 -26.63 6.30
CA LEU A 80 -53.47 -25.98 5.32
C LEU A 80 -53.45 -26.76 4.00
N ASN A 81 -53.77 -26.10 2.90
CA ASN A 81 -53.79 -26.72 1.58
C ASN A 81 -52.61 -26.31 0.70
N ILE A 82 -52.09 -25.12 0.90
CA ILE A 82 -51.00 -24.56 0.09
C ILE A 82 -50.01 -23.83 1.00
N LEU A 83 -48.75 -24.18 0.88
CA LEU A 83 -47.65 -23.44 1.50
C LEU A 83 -46.80 -22.79 0.42
N LEU A 84 -46.81 -21.44 0.37
CA LEU A 84 -45.95 -20.67 -0.48
C LEU A 84 -44.60 -20.51 0.20
N ILE A 85 -43.51 -20.92 -0.44
CA ILE A 85 -42.15 -20.90 0.07
C ILE A 85 -41.33 -19.93 -0.73
N SER A 86 -40.86 -18.87 -0.08
CA SER A 86 -39.95 -17.87 -0.63
C SER A 86 -38.61 -17.85 0.14
N GLY A 87 -37.67 -16.99 -0.25
CA GLY A 87 -36.40 -16.88 0.47
C GLY A 87 -35.38 -17.97 0.15
N VAL A 88 -35.60 -18.71 -0.94
CA VAL A 88 -34.64 -19.72 -1.45
C VAL A 88 -33.28 -19.09 -1.72
N GLU A 89 -33.28 -17.86 -2.20
CA GLU A 89 -32.08 -17.02 -2.40
C GLU A 89 -31.32 -16.78 -1.08
N ASN A 90 -32.02 -16.58 0.02
CA ASN A 90 -31.38 -16.40 1.34
C ASN A 90 -30.72 -17.68 1.84
N ALA A 91 -31.38 -18.80 1.67
CA ALA A 91 -30.83 -20.10 2.04
C ALA A 91 -29.63 -20.46 1.16
N LEU A 92 -29.68 -20.11 -0.12
CA LEU A 92 -28.57 -20.33 -1.06
C LEU A 92 -27.35 -19.51 -0.69
N PHE A 93 -27.52 -18.24 -0.32
CA PHE A 93 -26.42 -17.37 0.12
C PHE A 93 -25.71 -17.96 1.35
N GLU A 94 -26.45 -18.35 2.38
CA GLU A 94 -25.90 -18.94 3.60
C GLU A 94 -25.17 -20.27 3.32
N TYR A 95 -25.72 -21.08 2.40
CA TYR A 95 -25.11 -22.34 1.98
C TYR A 95 -23.76 -22.10 1.25
N ILE A 96 -23.70 -21.17 0.32
CA ILE A 96 -22.48 -20.85 -0.43
C ILE A 96 -21.41 -20.30 0.54
N ASN A 97 -21.76 -19.34 1.41
CA ASN A 97 -20.79 -18.75 2.35
C ASN A 97 -20.29 -19.76 3.40
N SER A 98 -21.13 -20.65 3.90
CA SER A 98 -20.68 -21.68 4.85
C SER A 98 -19.68 -22.66 4.22
N SER A 99 -19.80 -22.94 2.94
CA SER A 99 -18.86 -23.80 2.20
C SER A 99 -17.51 -23.10 1.90
N VAL A 100 -17.50 -21.78 1.73
CA VAL A 100 -16.28 -20.98 1.49
C VAL A 100 -15.49 -20.76 2.79
N ILE A 101 -16.17 -20.53 3.92
CA ILE A 101 -15.52 -20.28 5.22
C ILE A 101 -14.86 -21.55 5.78
N ASN A 102 -15.42 -22.71 5.52
CA ASN A 102 -14.91 -23.98 6.05
C ASN A 102 -13.81 -24.64 5.23
N GLN A 103 -13.10 -23.97 4.34
CA GLN A 103 -11.90 -24.40 3.56
C GLN A 103 -11.64 -25.93 3.38
N GLN A 104 -12.53 -26.82 3.83
CA GLN A 104 -12.37 -28.27 3.83
C GLN A 104 -13.35 -29.06 2.95
N VAL A 105 -14.31 -28.37 2.34
CA VAL A 105 -15.15 -29.02 1.33
C VAL A 105 -14.93 -28.27 0.03
N ALA A 106 -14.15 -28.84 -0.87
CA ALA A 106 -14.29 -28.51 -2.27
C ALA A 106 -15.79 -28.55 -2.56
N VAL A 107 -16.38 -27.40 -2.95
CA VAL A 107 -17.75 -27.38 -3.47
C VAL A 107 -17.67 -28.27 -4.71
N THR A 108 -17.94 -29.56 -4.52
CA THR A 108 -18.09 -30.48 -5.64
C THR A 108 -19.22 -29.90 -6.48
N ASP A 109 -19.06 -29.89 -7.76
CA ASP A 109 -19.96 -29.27 -8.75
C ASP A 109 -21.42 -29.72 -8.67
N ASP A 110 -21.73 -30.72 -7.84
CA ASP A 110 -23.01 -31.42 -7.75
C ASP A 110 -23.87 -31.11 -6.50
N SER A 111 -23.49 -30.11 -5.67
CA SER A 111 -24.23 -29.85 -4.43
C SER A 111 -25.45 -28.93 -4.64
N VAL A 112 -26.63 -29.46 -4.39
CA VAL A 112 -27.93 -28.78 -4.37
C VAL A 112 -28.26 -28.33 -2.95
N LEU A 113 -29.13 -27.30 -2.78
CA LEU A 113 -29.64 -26.93 -1.46
C LEU A 113 -30.18 -28.15 -0.69
N PRO A 114 -29.71 -28.38 0.55
CA PRO A 114 -30.06 -29.59 1.31
C PRO A 114 -31.57 -29.84 1.44
N ILE A 115 -32.38 -28.78 1.52
CA ILE A 115 -33.83 -28.89 1.61
C ILE A 115 -34.44 -29.46 0.33
N ILE A 116 -33.94 -29.06 -0.84
CA ILE A 116 -34.46 -29.50 -2.14
C ILE A 116 -34.07 -30.97 -2.39
N ASP A 117 -32.82 -31.31 -2.09
CA ASP A 117 -32.35 -32.71 -2.19
C ASP A 117 -33.10 -33.64 -1.21
N SER A 118 -33.32 -33.19 0.02
CA SER A 118 -34.08 -33.94 1.02
C SER A 118 -35.58 -34.12 0.63
N LEU A 119 -36.21 -33.10 0.05
CA LEU A 119 -37.56 -33.16 -0.49
C LEU A 119 -37.67 -34.22 -1.58
N LYS A 120 -36.72 -34.28 -2.49
CA LYS A 120 -36.66 -35.27 -3.56
C LYS A 120 -36.53 -36.67 -3.01
N ARG A 121 -35.58 -36.91 -2.13
CA ARG A 121 -35.32 -38.23 -1.53
C ARG A 121 -36.50 -38.77 -0.73
N GLN A 122 -37.32 -37.89 -0.14
CA GLN A 122 -38.46 -38.27 0.73
C GLN A 122 -39.82 -38.05 0.07
N GLN A 123 -39.86 -37.77 -1.22
CA GLN A 123 -41.09 -37.43 -1.95
C GLN A 123 -42.22 -38.44 -1.74
N ASP A 124 -41.94 -39.73 -1.85
CA ASP A 124 -42.95 -40.80 -1.67
C ASP A 124 -43.46 -40.85 -0.23
N THR A 125 -42.59 -40.69 0.75
CA THR A 125 -42.98 -40.64 2.17
C THR A 125 -43.86 -39.43 2.49
N LEU A 126 -43.55 -38.28 1.88
CA LEU A 126 -44.32 -37.05 2.05
C LEU A 126 -45.71 -37.15 1.40
N ARG A 127 -45.83 -37.81 0.23
CA ARG A 127 -47.11 -38.07 -0.46
C ARG A 127 -48.08 -38.87 0.38
N PHE A 128 -47.60 -39.82 1.17
CA PHE A 128 -48.46 -40.63 2.05
C PHE A 128 -48.89 -39.89 3.32
N ASN A 129 -48.15 -38.88 3.77
CA ASN A 129 -48.33 -38.29 5.08
C ASN A 129 -48.87 -36.84 5.05
N LEU A 130 -48.92 -36.18 3.90
CA LEU A 130 -49.30 -34.79 3.79
C LEU A 130 -50.33 -34.56 2.65
N ASP A 131 -51.31 -33.71 2.93
CA ASP A 131 -52.32 -33.24 1.95
C ASP A 131 -52.11 -31.71 1.72
N VAL A 132 -50.94 -31.35 1.23
CA VAL A 132 -50.54 -29.94 1.03
C VAL A 132 -49.70 -29.77 -0.22
N SER A 133 -49.96 -28.72 -0.99
CA SER A 133 -49.11 -28.30 -2.10
C SER A 133 -48.03 -27.37 -1.61
N LEU A 134 -46.76 -27.73 -1.83
CA LEU A 134 -45.58 -26.87 -1.57
C LEU A 134 -45.24 -26.09 -2.84
N VAL A 135 -45.30 -24.78 -2.79
CA VAL A 135 -45.05 -23.91 -3.93
C VAL A 135 -43.80 -23.06 -3.67
N PHE A 136 -42.72 -23.44 -4.30
CA PHE A 136 -41.46 -22.70 -4.21
C PHE A 136 -41.46 -21.54 -5.20
N LEU A 137 -41.49 -20.34 -4.67
CA LEU A 137 -41.32 -19.10 -5.46
C LEU A 137 -39.83 -18.84 -5.60
N ILE A 138 -39.28 -19.04 -6.79
CA ILE A 138 -37.85 -19.10 -7.01
C ILE A 138 -37.45 -17.98 -7.99
N PRO A 139 -36.53 -17.07 -7.61
CA PRO A 139 -35.91 -16.11 -8.53
C PRO A 139 -35.22 -16.81 -9.71
N SER A 140 -35.19 -16.13 -10.86
CA SER A 140 -34.65 -16.68 -12.12
C SER A 140 -33.22 -17.18 -11.99
N PHE A 141 -32.36 -16.46 -11.29
CA PHE A 141 -30.98 -16.86 -11.07
C PHE A 141 -30.84 -18.13 -10.22
N CYS A 142 -31.71 -18.38 -9.25
CA CYS A 142 -31.71 -19.62 -8.46
C CYS A 142 -32.01 -20.83 -9.34
N ILE A 143 -32.90 -20.70 -10.29
CA ILE A 143 -33.22 -21.78 -11.25
C ILE A 143 -32.01 -22.08 -12.13
N GLN A 144 -31.33 -21.05 -12.67
CA GLN A 144 -30.10 -21.23 -13.45
C GLN A 144 -28.99 -21.90 -12.61
N TYR A 145 -28.89 -21.56 -11.33
CA TYR A 145 -27.98 -22.24 -10.41
C TYR A 145 -28.31 -23.74 -10.27
N PHE A 146 -29.57 -24.07 -10.13
CA PHE A 146 -30.02 -25.46 -10.04
C PHE A 146 -29.88 -26.22 -11.36
N GLU A 147 -30.21 -25.61 -12.49
CA GLU A 147 -30.04 -26.19 -13.83
C GLU A 147 -28.59 -26.55 -14.14
N ARG A 148 -27.63 -25.71 -13.75
CA ARG A 148 -26.21 -25.99 -13.99
C ARG A 148 -25.64 -27.12 -13.13
N ARG A 149 -26.20 -27.35 -11.93
CA ARG A 149 -25.64 -28.26 -10.93
C ARG A 149 -26.50 -29.51 -10.66
N ALA A 150 -27.72 -29.52 -11.16
CA ALA A 150 -28.67 -30.59 -10.90
C ALA A 150 -29.29 -31.20 -12.17
N LEU A 151 -28.66 -31.01 -13.34
CA LEU A 151 -29.19 -31.42 -14.66
C LEU A 151 -29.64 -32.85 -14.78
N GLU A 152 -29.02 -33.80 -14.07
CA GLU A 152 -29.37 -35.22 -14.13
C GLU A 152 -30.34 -35.70 -13.02
N SER A 153 -30.60 -34.88 -12.02
CA SER A 153 -31.35 -35.27 -10.82
C SER A 153 -32.70 -34.58 -10.64
N PHE A 154 -33.03 -33.60 -11.45
CA PHE A 154 -34.31 -32.89 -11.38
C PHE A 154 -35.28 -33.40 -12.44
N ASP A 155 -35.97 -34.46 -12.15
CA ASP A 155 -37.20 -34.80 -12.87
C ASP A 155 -38.29 -33.84 -12.37
N TRP A 156 -38.53 -32.77 -13.14
CA TRP A 156 -39.53 -31.74 -12.85
C TRP A 156 -40.97 -32.25 -12.91
N GLY A 157 -41.19 -33.52 -12.50
CA GLY A 157 -42.44 -34.22 -12.63
C GLY A 157 -43.68 -33.57 -12.01
N SER A 158 -43.47 -32.54 -11.16
CA SER A 158 -44.59 -31.82 -10.51
C SER A 158 -44.98 -30.50 -11.20
N GLY A 159 -44.14 -29.95 -12.05
CA GLY A 159 -44.43 -28.77 -12.86
C GLY A 159 -43.59 -27.53 -12.52
N LEU A 160 -43.02 -26.90 -13.56
CA LEU A 160 -42.41 -25.59 -13.51
C LEU A 160 -43.32 -24.57 -14.19
N PHE A 161 -43.71 -23.55 -13.45
CA PHE A 161 -44.47 -22.41 -13.97
C PHE A 161 -43.54 -21.20 -14.08
N GLU A 162 -43.53 -20.55 -15.23
CA GLU A 162 -42.79 -19.31 -15.45
C GLU A 162 -43.77 -18.13 -15.45
N ILE A 163 -43.61 -17.23 -14.48
CA ILE A 163 -44.44 -16.03 -14.37
C ILE A 163 -43.56 -14.84 -14.74
N PRO A 164 -43.69 -14.31 -15.96
CA PRO A 164 -42.95 -13.15 -16.39
C PRO A 164 -43.30 -11.94 -15.54
N THR A 165 -42.33 -11.08 -15.28
CA THR A 165 -42.52 -9.86 -14.49
C THR A 165 -43.30 -8.83 -15.29
N ASP A 166 -44.17 -8.08 -14.62
CA ASP A 166 -44.87 -6.94 -15.18
C ASP A 166 -43.84 -5.87 -15.62
N LEU A 167 -43.90 -5.47 -16.89
CA LEU A 167 -42.99 -4.49 -17.49
C LEU A 167 -43.01 -3.13 -16.76
N ASP A 168 -44.17 -2.71 -16.21
CA ASP A 168 -44.25 -1.48 -15.42
C ASP A 168 -43.51 -1.62 -14.08
N LEU A 169 -43.53 -2.80 -13.49
CA LEU A 169 -42.78 -3.10 -12.27
C LEU A 169 -41.28 -3.12 -12.54
N VAL A 170 -40.85 -3.79 -13.63
CA VAL A 170 -39.42 -3.79 -14.06
C VAL A 170 -38.96 -2.35 -14.24
N LYS A 171 -39.76 -1.52 -14.90
CA LYS A 171 -39.45 -0.12 -15.12
C LYS A 171 -39.30 0.67 -13.80
N GLN A 172 -40.23 0.51 -12.87
CA GLN A 172 -40.21 1.22 -11.59
C GLN A 172 -39.01 0.82 -10.74
N GLU A 173 -38.71 -0.46 -10.65
CA GLU A 173 -37.57 -0.93 -9.85
C GLU A 173 -36.22 -0.58 -10.49
N THR A 174 -36.13 -0.63 -11.83
CA THR A 174 -34.96 -0.12 -12.56
C THR A 174 -34.71 1.36 -12.26
N GLU A 175 -35.77 2.17 -12.30
CA GLU A 175 -35.66 3.59 -11.97
C GLU A 175 -35.20 3.84 -10.53
N LYS A 176 -35.63 3.02 -9.57
CA LYS A 176 -35.16 3.10 -8.18
C LYS A 176 -33.67 2.80 -8.06
N PHE A 177 -33.18 1.74 -8.71
CA PHE A 177 -31.75 1.41 -8.68
C PHE A 177 -30.90 2.51 -9.30
N ILE A 178 -31.31 3.02 -10.45
CA ILE A 178 -30.58 4.08 -11.15
C ILE A 178 -30.62 5.42 -10.38
N ALA A 179 -31.74 5.74 -9.71
CA ALA A 179 -31.91 7.00 -8.99
C ALA A 179 -31.42 6.98 -7.55
N GLY A 180 -31.33 5.81 -6.92
CA GLY A 180 -31.12 5.67 -5.48
C GLY A 180 -29.78 5.09 -5.05
N GLY A 181 -28.93 4.64 -5.99
CA GLY A 181 -27.65 4.00 -5.64
C GLY A 181 -26.54 5.02 -5.49
N SER A 182 -26.05 5.24 -4.27
CA SER A 182 -24.76 5.91 -4.06
C SER A 182 -23.70 4.90 -3.59
N TYR A 183 -22.47 5.10 -4.02
CA TYR A 183 -21.34 4.26 -3.56
C TYR A 183 -21.23 4.22 -2.03
N GLN A 184 -21.49 5.34 -1.36
CA GLN A 184 -21.49 5.43 0.10
C GLN A 184 -22.57 4.54 0.74
N GLU A 185 -23.76 4.46 0.13
CA GLU A 185 -24.81 3.54 0.59
C GLU A 185 -24.35 2.09 0.46
N TYR A 186 -23.71 1.73 -0.66
CA TYR A 186 -23.25 0.35 -0.88
C TYR A 186 -22.16 -0.09 0.10
N LEU A 187 -21.35 0.83 0.61
CA LEU A 187 -20.36 0.55 1.67
C LEU A 187 -21.01 0.16 3.01
N THR A 188 -22.19 0.71 3.31
CA THR A 188 -22.90 0.43 4.57
C THR A 188 -23.65 -0.91 4.57
N LEU A 189 -23.90 -1.48 3.38
CA LEU A 189 -24.61 -2.73 3.24
C LEU A 189 -23.78 -3.93 3.74
N THR A 190 -24.47 -4.90 4.33
CA THR A 190 -23.87 -6.20 4.64
C THR A 190 -23.54 -6.98 3.35
N PRO A 191 -22.60 -7.94 3.39
CA PRO A 191 -22.30 -8.79 2.23
C PRO A 191 -23.55 -9.45 1.63
N LYS A 192 -24.49 -9.89 2.46
CA LYS A 192 -25.75 -10.48 2.02
C LYS A 192 -26.64 -9.49 1.27
N GLU A 193 -26.78 -8.26 1.79
CA GLU A 193 -27.60 -7.23 1.14
C GLU A 193 -26.99 -6.83 -0.21
N ARG A 194 -25.65 -6.68 -0.29
CA ARG A 194 -24.97 -6.43 -1.57
C ARG A 194 -25.23 -7.55 -2.58
N TRP A 195 -25.08 -8.80 -2.15
CA TRP A 195 -25.33 -9.96 -3.00
C TRP A 195 -26.77 -9.99 -3.52
N LEU A 196 -27.76 -9.77 -2.66
CA LEU A 196 -29.17 -9.73 -3.06
C LEU A 196 -29.45 -8.60 -4.04
N LYS A 197 -28.86 -7.40 -3.84
CA LYS A 197 -29.00 -6.28 -4.79
C LYS A 197 -28.39 -6.63 -6.16
N ILE A 198 -27.22 -7.29 -6.20
CA ILE A 198 -26.57 -7.74 -7.45
C ILE A 198 -27.50 -8.68 -8.22
N LEU A 199 -28.07 -9.65 -7.54
CA LEU A 199 -28.99 -10.61 -8.18
C LEU A 199 -30.27 -9.96 -8.66
N THR A 200 -30.83 -9.03 -7.88
CA THR A 200 -31.99 -8.25 -8.31
C THR A 200 -31.69 -7.46 -9.58
N ILE A 201 -30.53 -6.81 -9.67
CA ILE A 201 -30.09 -6.09 -10.87
C ILE A 201 -29.94 -7.06 -12.04
N GLN A 202 -29.40 -8.24 -11.82
CA GLN A 202 -29.22 -9.24 -12.86
C GLN A 202 -30.58 -9.73 -13.42
N ASP A 203 -31.55 -10.01 -12.55
CA ASP A 203 -32.92 -10.32 -12.96
C ASP A 203 -33.50 -9.17 -13.82
N LEU A 204 -33.33 -7.92 -13.40
CA LEU A 204 -33.82 -6.74 -14.16
C LEU A 204 -33.15 -6.61 -15.54
N ILE A 205 -31.85 -6.89 -15.64
CA ILE A 205 -31.12 -6.88 -16.93
C ILE A 205 -31.65 -7.97 -17.88
N GLU A 206 -31.96 -9.15 -17.36
CA GLU A 206 -32.47 -10.28 -18.15
C GLU A 206 -33.90 -10.03 -18.60
N GLU A 207 -34.76 -9.49 -17.75
CA GLU A 207 -36.18 -9.27 -18.03
C GLU A 207 -36.48 -8.06 -18.92
N ASP A 208 -35.59 -7.05 -18.94
CA ASP A 208 -35.76 -5.86 -19.79
C ASP A 208 -35.37 -6.13 -21.26
N ASN A 209 -36.10 -7.07 -21.90
CA ASN A 209 -35.85 -7.44 -23.29
C ASN A 209 -36.22 -6.34 -24.30
N GLN A 210 -36.99 -5.31 -23.89
CA GLN A 210 -37.53 -4.28 -24.82
C GLN A 210 -36.85 -2.91 -24.68
N ASN A 211 -36.07 -2.66 -23.63
CA ASN A 211 -35.54 -1.33 -23.37
C ASN A 211 -34.00 -1.34 -23.16
N SER A 212 -33.26 -1.61 -24.23
CA SER A 212 -31.77 -1.65 -24.23
C SER A 212 -31.10 -0.38 -23.66
N LYS A 213 -31.84 0.73 -23.55
CA LYS A 213 -31.31 2.02 -23.09
C LYS A 213 -30.98 2.09 -21.60
N ARG A 214 -31.59 1.24 -20.76
CA ARG A 214 -31.37 1.24 -19.29
C ARG A 214 -30.40 0.19 -18.81
N LYS A 215 -30.16 -0.85 -19.61
CA LYS A 215 -29.22 -1.92 -19.28
C LYS A 215 -27.81 -1.42 -18.94
N PRO A 216 -27.23 -0.44 -19.66
CA PRO A 216 -25.93 0.11 -19.30
C PRO A 216 -25.90 0.67 -17.88
N ASP A 217 -26.94 1.39 -17.46
CA ASP A 217 -26.99 2.00 -16.13
C ASP A 217 -27.13 0.95 -15.03
N LEU A 218 -27.92 -0.11 -15.23
CA LEU A 218 -28.01 -1.25 -14.32
C LEU A 218 -26.67 -1.98 -14.20
N CYS A 219 -25.98 -2.21 -15.30
CA CYS A 219 -24.66 -2.83 -15.28
C CYS A 219 -23.63 -1.96 -14.55
N ILE A 220 -23.71 -0.62 -14.68
CA ILE A 220 -22.87 0.30 -13.92
C ILE A 220 -23.18 0.18 -12.43
N GLU A 221 -24.44 0.17 -12.02
CA GLU A 221 -24.81 0.00 -10.61
C GLU A 221 -24.35 -1.36 -10.04
N GLN A 222 -24.46 -2.42 -10.82
CA GLN A 222 -23.93 -3.73 -10.44
C GLN A 222 -22.41 -3.67 -10.21
N GLY A 223 -21.67 -3.03 -11.13
CA GLY A 223 -20.24 -2.80 -11.00
C GLY A 223 -19.89 -1.98 -9.76
N ASN A 224 -20.65 -0.91 -9.46
CA ASN A 224 -20.46 -0.09 -8.27
C ASN A 224 -20.63 -0.90 -6.96
N ILE A 225 -21.59 -1.82 -6.93
CA ILE A 225 -21.79 -2.72 -5.78
C ILE A 225 -20.61 -3.69 -5.64
N TYR A 226 -20.09 -4.23 -6.75
CA TYR A 226 -18.90 -5.08 -6.73
C TYR A 226 -17.65 -4.32 -6.25
N VAL A 227 -17.46 -3.06 -6.67
CA VAL A 227 -16.37 -2.22 -6.14
C VAL A 227 -16.51 -2.03 -4.63
N ALA A 228 -17.72 -1.72 -4.13
CA ALA A 228 -17.98 -1.61 -2.69
C ALA A 228 -17.76 -2.93 -1.92
N ALA A 229 -17.80 -4.06 -2.61
CA ALA A 229 -17.50 -5.39 -2.06
C ALA A 229 -16.02 -5.78 -2.19
N GLY A 230 -15.15 -4.95 -2.82
CA GLY A 230 -13.77 -5.29 -3.16
C GLY A 230 -13.63 -6.33 -4.27
N ALA A 231 -14.69 -6.63 -5.00
CA ALA A 231 -14.75 -7.64 -6.06
C ALA A 231 -14.47 -6.99 -7.43
N TYR A 232 -13.25 -6.51 -7.61
CA TYR A 232 -12.90 -5.62 -8.73
C TYR A 232 -12.94 -6.31 -10.11
N ASP A 233 -12.61 -7.60 -10.22
CA ASP A 233 -12.73 -8.33 -11.50
C ASP A 233 -14.19 -8.42 -11.96
N GLN A 234 -15.12 -8.70 -11.03
CA GLN A 234 -16.55 -8.72 -11.32
C GLN A 234 -17.08 -7.32 -11.65
N ALA A 235 -16.51 -6.29 -11.02
CA ALA A 235 -16.83 -4.90 -11.35
C ALA A 235 -16.43 -4.57 -12.79
N VAL A 236 -15.20 -4.92 -13.20
CA VAL A 236 -14.71 -4.74 -14.59
C VAL A 236 -15.64 -5.45 -15.56
N ALA A 237 -16.00 -6.72 -15.29
CA ALA A 237 -16.92 -7.47 -16.16
C ALA A 237 -18.29 -6.80 -16.29
N SER A 238 -18.83 -6.22 -15.22
CA SER A 238 -20.10 -5.49 -15.23
C SER A 238 -20.01 -4.19 -16.05
N TYR A 239 -18.90 -3.45 -15.92
CA TYR A 239 -18.65 -2.26 -16.74
C TYR A 239 -18.43 -2.59 -18.21
N ASP A 240 -17.73 -3.70 -18.51
CA ASP A 240 -17.58 -4.19 -19.90
C ASP A 240 -18.94 -4.53 -20.51
N GLN A 241 -19.85 -5.12 -19.74
CA GLN A 241 -21.21 -5.38 -20.17
C GLN A 241 -21.99 -4.08 -20.41
N ALA A 242 -21.82 -3.07 -19.56
CA ALA A 242 -22.41 -1.73 -19.78
C ALA A 242 -21.91 -1.11 -21.09
N LEU A 243 -20.62 -1.22 -21.36
CA LEU A 243 -19.97 -0.70 -22.57
C LEU A 243 -20.33 -1.49 -23.83
N HIS A 244 -20.62 -2.77 -23.70
CA HIS A 244 -21.19 -3.55 -24.81
C HIS A 244 -22.54 -3.02 -25.25
N TYR A 245 -23.41 -2.61 -24.31
CA TYR A 245 -24.70 -2.00 -24.62
C TYR A 245 -24.56 -0.55 -25.09
N GLN A 246 -23.65 0.22 -24.50
CA GLN A 246 -23.45 1.64 -24.80
C GLN A 246 -21.95 1.99 -24.77
N PRO A 247 -21.22 1.84 -25.89
CA PRO A 247 -19.78 2.07 -25.97
C PRO A 247 -19.31 3.50 -25.64
N ASN A 248 -20.19 4.48 -25.76
CA ASN A 248 -19.89 5.89 -25.47
C ASN A 248 -20.27 6.34 -24.04
N LYS A 249 -20.49 5.40 -23.11
CA LYS A 249 -20.84 5.72 -21.72
C LYS A 249 -19.58 6.08 -20.93
N ASP A 250 -19.29 7.39 -20.82
CA ASP A 250 -18.10 7.91 -20.11
C ASP A 250 -18.00 7.42 -18.67
N GLN A 251 -19.14 7.30 -17.97
CA GLN A 251 -19.19 6.84 -16.59
C GLN A 251 -18.74 5.38 -16.45
N ALA A 252 -19.12 4.51 -17.39
CA ALA A 252 -18.70 3.10 -17.36
C ALA A 252 -17.20 2.97 -17.60
N TRP A 253 -16.65 3.71 -18.57
CA TRP A 253 -15.21 3.76 -18.81
C TRP A 253 -14.45 4.28 -17.59
N TYR A 254 -14.92 5.35 -16.97
CA TYR A 254 -14.30 5.94 -15.79
C TYR A 254 -14.29 4.96 -14.60
N ASN A 255 -15.42 4.32 -14.29
CA ASN A 255 -15.53 3.38 -13.18
C ASN A 255 -14.73 2.10 -13.44
N ARG A 256 -14.67 1.65 -14.72
CA ARG A 256 -13.79 0.55 -15.15
C ARG A 256 -12.32 0.87 -14.86
N GLY A 257 -11.89 2.10 -15.16
CA GLY A 257 -10.54 2.57 -14.87
C GLY A 257 -10.22 2.52 -13.37
N ILE A 258 -11.15 2.90 -12.51
CA ILE A 258 -11.00 2.79 -11.05
C ILE A 258 -10.83 1.33 -10.63
N ALA A 259 -11.69 0.43 -11.09
CA ALA A 259 -11.61 -0.99 -10.73
C ALA A 259 -10.32 -1.65 -11.21
N LEU A 260 -9.83 -1.28 -12.39
CA LEU A 260 -8.55 -1.76 -12.94
C LEU A 260 -7.35 -1.21 -12.16
N TYR A 261 -7.40 0.04 -11.71
CA TYR A 261 -6.38 0.62 -10.85
C TYR A 261 -6.25 -0.17 -9.54
N GLU A 262 -7.36 -0.46 -8.88
CA GLU A 262 -7.40 -1.26 -7.65
C GLU A 262 -6.89 -2.71 -7.83
N LEU A 263 -6.93 -3.23 -9.06
CA LEU A 263 -6.34 -4.51 -9.46
C LEU A 263 -4.83 -4.42 -9.79
N GLY A 264 -4.24 -3.23 -9.75
CA GLY A 264 -2.85 -3.00 -10.19
C GLY A 264 -2.66 -3.06 -11.72
N ARG A 265 -3.75 -3.05 -12.50
CA ARG A 265 -3.73 -3.11 -13.97
C ARG A 265 -3.67 -1.69 -14.54
N TYR A 266 -2.59 -0.97 -14.25
CA TYR A 266 -2.46 0.47 -14.46
C TYR A 266 -2.56 0.90 -15.92
N GLU A 267 -1.94 0.18 -16.87
CA GLU A 267 -2.05 0.44 -18.31
C GLU A 267 -3.50 0.40 -18.79
N GLU A 268 -4.23 -0.61 -18.36
CA GLU A 268 -5.63 -0.76 -18.74
C GLU A 268 -6.52 0.29 -18.07
N ALA A 269 -6.15 0.72 -16.86
CA ALA A 269 -6.81 1.83 -16.17
C ALA A 269 -6.63 3.13 -16.96
N VAL A 270 -5.39 3.46 -17.37
CA VAL A 270 -5.08 4.63 -18.22
C VAL A 270 -5.90 4.60 -19.50
N ASN A 271 -5.92 3.46 -20.21
CA ASN A 271 -6.71 3.31 -21.42
C ASN A 271 -8.22 3.55 -21.18
N SER A 272 -8.75 3.07 -20.06
CA SER A 272 -10.15 3.28 -19.69
C SER A 272 -10.44 4.76 -19.38
N TYR A 273 -9.53 5.46 -18.70
CA TYR A 273 -9.65 6.90 -18.48
C TYR A 273 -9.56 7.68 -19.80
N ASP A 274 -8.68 7.28 -20.72
CA ASP A 274 -8.57 7.90 -22.06
C ASP A 274 -9.89 7.78 -22.84
N HIS A 275 -10.53 6.62 -22.81
CA HIS A 275 -11.87 6.46 -23.41
C HIS A 275 -12.93 7.32 -22.69
N ALA A 276 -12.92 7.38 -21.37
CA ALA A 276 -13.85 8.26 -20.63
C ALA A 276 -13.67 9.73 -21.04
N LEU A 277 -12.43 10.18 -21.16
CA LEU A 277 -12.05 11.54 -21.54
C LEU A 277 -12.29 11.84 -23.02
N HIS A 278 -12.25 10.83 -23.89
CA HIS A 278 -12.67 10.99 -25.29
C HIS A 278 -14.14 11.39 -25.39
N PHE A 279 -15.01 10.80 -24.56
CA PHE A 279 -16.44 11.12 -24.57
C PHE A 279 -16.80 12.31 -23.68
N LYS A 280 -16.04 12.55 -22.61
CA LYS A 280 -16.23 13.67 -21.68
C LYS A 280 -14.89 14.32 -21.32
N PRO A 281 -14.36 15.20 -22.18
CA PRO A 281 -13.03 15.81 -22.02
C PRO A 281 -12.89 16.70 -20.78
N ASP A 282 -13.98 17.21 -20.23
CA ASP A 282 -14.04 18.12 -19.09
C ASP A 282 -14.17 17.41 -17.72
N LYS A 283 -14.05 16.08 -17.70
CA LYS A 283 -14.16 15.28 -16.46
C LYS A 283 -12.84 15.33 -15.67
N GLU A 284 -12.73 16.30 -14.78
CA GLU A 284 -11.51 16.55 -14.01
C GLU A 284 -11.06 15.34 -13.18
N GLN A 285 -12.01 14.54 -12.63
CA GLN A 285 -11.66 13.34 -11.87
C GLN A 285 -11.00 12.26 -12.75
N ALA A 286 -11.39 12.18 -14.02
CA ALA A 286 -10.78 11.20 -14.92
C ALA A 286 -9.35 11.60 -15.28
N TRP A 287 -9.09 12.88 -15.50
CA TRP A 287 -7.72 13.40 -15.67
C TRP A 287 -6.87 13.16 -14.42
N TYR A 288 -7.41 13.45 -13.24
CA TYR A 288 -6.72 13.26 -11.97
C TYR A 288 -6.36 11.78 -11.75
N ASN A 289 -7.32 10.86 -11.88
CA ASN A 289 -7.09 9.42 -11.69
C ASN A 289 -6.18 8.84 -12.78
N ARG A 290 -6.24 9.36 -14.01
CA ARG A 290 -5.28 9.04 -15.07
C ARG A 290 -3.86 9.40 -14.66
N GLY A 291 -3.67 10.58 -14.07
CA GLY A 291 -2.40 11.02 -13.53
C GLY A 291 -1.86 10.07 -12.45
N ILE A 292 -2.71 9.63 -11.53
CA ILE A 292 -2.34 8.65 -10.49
C ILE A 292 -1.90 7.31 -11.13
N ALA A 293 -2.66 6.79 -12.08
CA ALA A 293 -2.31 5.53 -12.74
C ALA A 293 -1.00 5.63 -13.56
N LEU A 294 -0.75 6.77 -14.20
CA LEU A 294 0.50 7.04 -14.91
C LEU A 294 1.70 7.17 -13.96
N TYR A 295 1.48 7.69 -12.74
CA TYR A 295 2.52 7.77 -11.71
C TYR A 295 3.01 6.37 -11.32
N GLU A 296 2.08 5.43 -11.08
CA GLU A 296 2.41 4.02 -10.79
C GLU A 296 3.20 3.33 -11.93
N LEU A 297 3.06 3.84 -13.15
CA LEU A 297 3.82 3.37 -14.32
C LEU A 297 5.16 4.09 -14.51
N GLY A 298 5.49 5.08 -13.68
CA GLY A 298 6.71 5.89 -13.81
C GLY A 298 6.70 6.86 -15.01
N ARG A 299 5.54 7.14 -15.62
CA ARG A 299 5.39 7.99 -16.82
C ARG A 299 5.21 9.45 -16.43
N TYR A 300 6.15 10.02 -15.71
CA TYR A 300 6.03 11.29 -14.98
C TYR A 300 5.66 12.51 -15.85
N GLU A 301 6.17 12.64 -17.07
CA GLU A 301 5.80 13.77 -17.95
C GLU A 301 4.33 13.71 -18.36
N GLU A 302 3.80 12.51 -18.56
CA GLU A 302 2.37 12.33 -18.84
C GLU A 302 1.50 12.56 -17.60
N VAL A 303 2.04 12.25 -16.41
CA VAL A 303 1.40 12.59 -15.12
C VAL A 303 1.19 14.10 -15.02
N LEU A 304 2.25 14.90 -15.28
CA LEU A 304 2.16 16.36 -15.24
C LEU A 304 1.11 16.89 -16.21
N SER A 305 1.11 16.37 -17.45
CA SER A 305 0.09 16.72 -18.44
C SER A 305 -1.33 16.41 -17.97
N ALA A 306 -1.53 15.26 -17.32
CA ALA A 306 -2.83 14.85 -16.81
C ALA A 306 -3.30 15.75 -15.65
N TYR A 307 -2.42 16.06 -14.70
CA TYR A 307 -2.76 16.98 -13.61
C TYR A 307 -3.01 18.41 -14.12
N ASP A 308 -2.28 18.88 -15.13
CA ASP A 308 -2.53 20.18 -15.76
C ASP A 308 -3.93 20.26 -16.37
N GLN A 309 -4.39 19.20 -17.03
CA GLN A 309 -5.76 19.14 -17.54
C GLN A 309 -6.79 19.09 -16.40
N ALA A 310 -6.55 18.28 -15.35
CA ALA A 310 -7.43 18.24 -14.18
C ALA A 310 -7.58 19.64 -13.54
N ILE A 311 -6.46 20.34 -13.35
CA ILE A 311 -6.39 21.69 -12.80
C ILE A 311 -7.06 22.72 -13.74
N ARG A 312 -6.87 22.56 -15.04
CA ARG A 312 -7.53 23.45 -16.04
C ARG A 312 -9.04 23.39 -15.93
N PHE A 313 -9.61 22.21 -15.75
CA PHE A 313 -11.07 22.05 -15.61
C PHE A 313 -11.56 22.36 -14.20
N LYS A 314 -10.73 22.13 -13.18
CA LYS A 314 -11.05 22.43 -11.78
C LYS A 314 -9.84 23.05 -11.06
N PRO A 315 -9.66 24.38 -11.18
CA PRO A 315 -8.49 25.08 -10.64
C PRO A 315 -8.32 24.98 -9.11
N ASN A 316 -9.38 24.67 -8.39
CA ASN A 316 -9.41 24.52 -6.94
C ASN A 316 -9.28 23.05 -6.48
N LEU A 317 -8.72 22.17 -7.31
CA LEU A 317 -8.45 20.78 -6.97
C LEU A 317 -7.07 20.70 -6.28
N GLU A 318 -7.05 20.89 -4.97
CA GLU A 318 -5.83 20.94 -4.17
C GLU A 318 -5.02 19.64 -4.24
N GLN A 319 -5.70 18.49 -4.35
CA GLN A 319 -5.00 17.20 -4.49
C GLN A 319 -4.19 17.12 -5.80
N ALA A 320 -4.72 17.67 -6.91
CA ALA A 320 -3.99 17.68 -8.17
C ALA A 320 -2.76 18.58 -8.12
N TRP A 321 -2.86 19.73 -7.45
CA TRP A 321 -1.72 20.59 -7.22
C TRP A 321 -0.64 19.93 -6.35
N ASN A 322 -1.04 19.30 -5.24
CA ASN A 322 -0.13 18.57 -4.37
C ASN A 322 0.59 17.43 -5.11
N ASN A 323 -0.17 16.60 -5.84
CA ASN A 323 0.40 15.47 -6.57
C ASN A 323 1.26 15.90 -7.77
N LYS A 324 0.91 17.02 -8.42
CA LYS A 324 1.77 17.67 -9.41
C LYS A 324 3.09 18.08 -8.78
N GLY A 325 3.04 18.74 -7.61
CA GLY A 325 4.23 19.13 -6.86
C GLY A 325 5.11 17.93 -6.49
N TYR A 326 4.49 16.84 -6.05
CA TYR A 326 5.20 15.60 -5.72
C TYR A 326 5.90 15.00 -6.96
N THR A 327 5.20 14.94 -8.09
CA THR A 327 5.78 14.46 -9.35
C THR A 327 6.96 15.33 -9.82
N LEU A 328 6.83 16.65 -9.69
CA LEU A 328 7.90 17.59 -10.02
C LEU A 328 9.11 17.42 -9.09
N TYR A 329 8.86 17.15 -7.80
CA TYR A 329 9.91 16.85 -6.83
C TYR A 329 10.70 15.59 -7.21
N GLU A 330 10.01 14.50 -7.57
CA GLU A 330 10.63 13.25 -8.04
C GLU A 330 11.47 13.45 -9.32
N LEU A 331 11.09 14.40 -10.17
CA LEU A 331 11.85 14.79 -11.36
C LEU A 331 13.02 15.75 -11.06
N GLY A 332 13.24 16.13 -9.80
CA GLY A 332 14.25 17.11 -9.42
C GLY A 332 13.92 18.56 -9.82
N ARG A 333 12.68 18.85 -10.24
CA ARG A 333 12.20 20.19 -10.65
C ARG A 333 11.67 20.94 -9.44
N PHE A 334 12.56 21.21 -8.47
CA PHE A 334 12.18 21.68 -7.14
C PHE A 334 11.51 23.06 -7.12
N GLU A 335 11.90 24.01 -7.95
CA GLU A 335 11.26 25.33 -8.05
C GLU A 335 9.80 25.20 -8.46
N GLU A 336 9.54 24.40 -9.50
CA GLU A 336 8.18 24.18 -9.99
C GLU A 336 7.34 23.37 -8.98
N ALA A 337 7.99 22.46 -8.24
CA ALA A 337 7.34 21.74 -7.14
C ALA A 337 6.85 22.70 -6.05
N VAL A 338 7.72 23.67 -5.64
CA VAL A 338 7.34 24.70 -4.66
C VAL A 338 6.15 25.52 -5.15
N GLU A 339 6.15 25.94 -6.43
CA GLU A 339 5.00 26.68 -7.01
C GLU A 339 3.70 25.87 -6.95
N ALA A 340 3.78 24.58 -7.25
CA ALA A 340 2.61 23.69 -7.18
C ALA A 340 2.12 23.51 -5.73
N TYR A 341 3.03 23.29 -4.79
CA TYR A 341 2.68 23.21 -3.36
C TYR A 341 2.12 24.53 -2.82
N ASP A 342 2.63 25.69 -3.26
CA ASP A 342 2.09 27.01 -2.91
C ASP A 342 0.61 27.13 -3.30
N GLN A 343 0.22 26.61 -4.47
CA GLN A 343 -1.19 26.58 -4.86
C GLN A 343 -2.00 25.59 -4.00
N ALA A 344 -1.44 24.42 -3.70
CA ALA A 344 -2.12 23.43 -2.86
C ALA A 344 -2.42 23.98 -1.46
N VAL A 345 -1.43 24.57 -0.78
CA VAL A 345 -1.60 25.13 0.57
C VAL A 345 -2.43 26.40 0.59
N LYS A 346 -2.43 27.18 -0.49
CA LYS A 346 -3.32 28.34 -0.64
C LYS A 346 -4.78 27.92 -0.74
N LEU A 347 -5.07 26.84 -1.46
CA LEU A 347 -6.42 26.28 -1.62
C LEU A 347 -6.88 25.57 -0.35
N ARG A 348 -5.97 24.87 0.31
CA ARG A 348 -6.24 24.08 1.49
C ARG A 348 -5.11 24.24 2.52
N PRO A 349 -5.20 25.26 3.37
CA PRO A 349 -4.15 25.60 4.35
C PRO A 349 -3.92 24.53 5.42
N ASP A 350 -4.87 23.65 5.66
CA ASP A 350 -4.82 22.54 6.61
C ASP A 350 -4.25 21.23 6.01
N LEU A 351 -3.65 21.29 4.82
CA LEU A 351 -2.99 20.15 4.20
C LEU A 351 -1.52 20.06 4.66
N ASP A 352 -1.31 19.44 5.82
CA ASP A 352 0.00 19.26 6.46
C ASP A 352 1.03 18.58 5.54
N GLN A 353 0.59 17.60 4.75
CA GLN A 353 1.46 16.90 3.81
C GLN A 353 2.02 17.84 2.72
N ALA A 354 1.20 18.76 2.21
CA ALA A 354 1.67 19.73 1.22
C ALA A 354 2.69 20.71 1.82
N TRP A 355 2.50 21.13 3.07
CA TRP A 355 3.47 21.93 3.80
C TRP A 355 4.79 21.20 4.01
N ASN A 356 4.74 19.94 4.45
CA ASN A 356 5.95 19.12 4.62
C ASN A 356 6.69 18.92 3.29
N ASN A 357 5.98 18.54 2.23
CA ASN A 357 6.56 18.33 0.90
C ASN A 357 7.15 19.63 0.30
N ARG A 358 6.47 20.76 0.54
CA ARG A 358 7.01 22.08 0.20
C ARG A 358 8.33 22.36 0.93
N GLY A 359 8.40 22.01 2.21
CA GLY A 359 9.62 22.10 3.00
C GLY A 359 10.75 21.28 2.40
N ASN A 360 10.46 20.03 2.00
CA ASN A 360 11.45 19.15 1.36
C ASN A 360 11.98 19.75 0.03
N ALA A 361 11.09 20.31 -0.80
CA ALA A 361 11.48 20.94 -2.04
C ALA A 361 12.36 22.20 -1.81
N LEU A 362 11.99 23.03 -0.84
CA LEU A 362 12.77 24.20 -0.44
C LEU A 362 14.14 23.83 0.14
N PHE A 363 14.19 22.73 0.91
CA PHE A 363 15.44 22.20 1.45
C PHE A 363 16.41 21.82 0.32
N ASN A 364 15.93 21.09 -0.69
CA ASN A 364 16.74 20.70 -1.85
C ASN A 364 17.21 21.90 -2.70
N LEU A 365 16.52 23.03 -2.61
CA LEU A 365 16.94 24.30 -3.20
C LEU A 365 17.95 25.09 -2.33
N GLY A 366 18.35 24.57 -1.18
CA GLY A 366 19.20 25.29 -0.21
C GLY A 366 18.47 26.42 0.52
N ARG A 367 17.15 26.54 0.37
CA ARG A 367 16.34 27.58 1.02
C ARG A 367 15.89 27.14 2.40
N TYR A 368 16.86 26.86 3.26
CA TYR A 368 16.64 26.21 4.57
C TYR A 368 15.69 26.98 5.50
N GLN A 369 15.77 28.31 5.54
CA GLN A 369 14.88 29.11 6.40
C GLN A 369 13.42 29.03 5.94
N ASP A 370 13.17 29.01 4.63
CA ASP A 370 11.83 28.85 4.07
C ASP A 370 11.30 27.41 4.29
N ALA A 371 12.20 26.43 4.22
CA ALA A 371 11.89 25.02 4.53
C ALA A 371 11.43 24.88 5.99
N ILE A 372 12.18 25.46 6.95
CA ILE A 372 11.81 25.47 8.37
C ILE A 372 10.41 26.07 8.56
N THR A 373 10.13 27.21 7.91
CA THR A 373 8.81 27.84 7.97
C THR A 373 7.71 26.90 7.49
N SER A 374 7.98 26.12 6.44
CA SER A 374 7.02 25.15 5.92
C SER A 374 6.81 23.97 6.87
N TYR A 375 7.89 23.42 7.44
CA TYR A 375 7.79 22.37 8.46
C TYR A 375 7.06 22.86 9.72
N ASP A 376 7.28 24.12 10.16
CA ASP A 376 6.55 24.71 11.29
C ASP A 376 5.04 24.76 11.02
N GLN A 377 4.61 25.06 9.81
CA GLN A 377 3.19 25.00 9.43
C GLN A 377 2.66 23.56 9.47
N ALA A 378 3.40 22.59 8.93
CA ALA A 378 3.01 21.18 9.00
C ALA A 378 2.87 20.70 10.46
N LEU A 379 3.83 21.07 11.32
CA LEU A 379 3.87 20.73 12.74
C LEU A 379 2.84 21.47 13.59
N HIS A 380 2.42 22.65 13.17
CA HIS A 380 1.29 23.35 13.80
C HIS A 380 -0.02 22.59 13.59
N LEU A 381 -0.19 21.97 12.41
CA LEU A 381 -1.36 21.16 12.06
C LEU A 381 -1.31 19.77 12.72
N HIS A 382 -0.16 19.11 12.64
CA HIS A 382 0.09 17.77 13.15
C HIS A 382 1.39 17.70 13.97
N PRO A 383 1.34 18.06 15.26
CA PRO A 383 2.52 18.10 16.14
C PRO A 383 3.22 16.75 16.34
N GLU A 384 2.52 15.64 16.09
CA GLU A 384 3.04 14.27 16.22
C GLU A 384 3.84 13.77 15.03
N LYS A 385 4.03 14.57 13.98
CA LYS A 385 4.69 14.16 12.73
C LYS A 385 6.21 14.13 12.90
N ASP A 386 6.75 12.97 13.27
CA ASP A 386 8.18 12.75 13.53
C ASP A 386 9.07 13.11 12.35
N GLU A 387 8.62 12.82 11.13
CA GLU A 387 9.36 13.14 9.90
C GLU A 387 9.55 14.66 9.72
N ALA A 388 8.51 15.45 9.94
CA ALA A 388 8.61 16.91 9.81
C ALA A 388 9.52 17.51 10.88
N TRP A 389 9.52 16.97 12.11
CA TRP A 389 10.46 17.35 13.16
C TRP A 389 11.90 17.02 12.78
N ASN A 390 12.16 15.80 12.27
CA ASN A 390 13.50 15.41 11.81
C ASN A 390 14.00 16.33 10.69
N ASN A 391 13.18 16.54 9.65
CA ASN A 391 13.55 17.37 8.50
C ASN A 391 13.78 18.84 8.89
N ARG A 392 12.98 19.35 9.86
CA ARG A 392 13.21 20.66 10.46
C ARG A 392 14.58 20.73 11.15
N GLY A 393 14.93 19.68 11.91
CA GLY A 393 16.23 19.57 12.56
C GLY A 393 17.39 19.58 11.55
N VAL A 394 17.27 18.82 10.46
CA VAL A 394 18.27 18.81 9.39
C VAL A 394 18.42 20.19 8.74
N ALA A 395 17.31 20.88 8.48
CA ALA A 395 17.35 22.23 7.91
C ALA A 395 17.98 23.25 8.87
N LEU A 396 17.76 23.10 10.17
CA LEU A 396 18.39 23.94 11.20
C LEU A 396 19.90 23.66 11.30
N GLY A 397 20.32 22.40 11.22
CA GLY A 397 21.74 22.02 11.19
C GLY A 397 22.49 22.64 10.02
N ASN A 398 21.85 22.69 8.83
CA ASN A 398 22.44 23.35 7.65
C ASN A 398 22.54 24.90 7.78
N LEU A 399 21.95 25.47 8.81
CA LEU A 399 22.08 26.90 9.18
C LEU A 399 22.93 27.09 10.44
N ASP A 400 23.67 26.08 10.87
CA ASP A 400 24.51 26.08 12.09
C ASP A 400 23.71 26.35 13.39
N ARG A 401 22.37 26.12 13.37
CA ARG A 401 21.47 26.31 14.52
C ARG A 401 21.30 25.00 15.28
N TYR A 402 22.43 24.48 15.76
CA TYR A 402 22.49 23.11 16.30
C TYR A 402 21.64 22.88 17.57
N GLU A 403 21.53 23.85 18.50
CA GLU A 403 20.68 23.72 19.69
C GLU A 403 19.20 23.58 19.33
N GLU A 404 18.75 24.31 18.31
CA GLU A 404 17.38 24.20 17.82
C GLU A 404 17.16 22.91 17.04
N ALA A 405 18.21 22.43 16.34
CA ALA A 405 18.21 21.13 15.66
C ALA A 405 18.04 20.00 16.68
N VAL A 406 18.84 19.98 17.76
CA VAL A 406 18.72 19.01 18.86
C VAL A 406 17.29 19.01 19.42
N THR A 407 16.73 20.21 19.68
CA THR A 407 15.35 20.33 20.17
C THR A 407 14.34 19.70 19.20
N SER A 408 14.55 19.86 17.89
CA SER A 408 13.68 19.29 16.87
C SER A 408 13.81 17.75 16.82
N TYR A 409 15.01 17.21 16.90
CA TYR A 409 15.22 15.77 16.97
C TYR A 409 14.65 15.16 18.25
N ASP A 410 14.75 15.85 19.39
CA ASP A 410 14.11 15.42 20.66
C ASP A 410 12.59 15.30 20.49
N GLN A 411 11.94 16.21 19.76
CA GLN A 411 10.52 16.09 19.46
C GLN A 411 10.23 14.94 18.50
N ALA A 412 11.03 14.74 17.44
CA ALA A 412 10.89 13.58 16.55
C ALA A 412 10.96 12.27 17.34
N LEU A 413 11.96 12.14 18.19
CA LEU A 413 12.21 10.96 19.02
C LEU A 413 11.18 10.74 20.13
N LYS A 414 10.53 11.78 20.61
CA LYS A 414 9.39 11.68 21.52
C LYS A 414 8.21 10.94 20.88
N TYR A 415 7.96 11.17 19.59
CA TYR A 415 6.86 10.52 18.86
C TYR A 415 7.29 9.19 18.23
N LYS A 416 8.52 9.08 17.80
CA LYS A 416 9.10 7.86 17.21
C LYS A 416 10.46 7.53 17.82
N PRO A 417 10.50 6.88 18.99
CA PRO A 417 11.74 6.59 19.73
C PRO A 417 12.72 5.65 19.02
N ASP A 418 12.25 4.90 18.04
CA ASP A 418 13.01 3.91 17.26
C ASP A 418 13.55 4.45 15.92
N LYS A 419 13.47 5.77 15.70
CA LYS A 419 13.97 6.39 14.47
C LYS A 419 15.48 6.59 14.53
N ASP A 420 16.23 5.63 13.98
CA ASP A 420 17.69 5.63 13.93
C ASP A 420 18.30 6.90 13.33
N GLU A 421 17.70 7.39 12.23
CA GLU A 421 18.12 8.62 11.55
C GLU A 421 18.04 9.85 12.46
N ALA A 422 16.99 9.99 13.25
CA ALA A 422 16.85 11.13 14.16
C ALA A 422 17.87 11.07 15.31
N TRP A 423 18.16 9.87 15.83
CA TRP A 423 19.23 9.68 16.80
C TRP A 423 20.60 10.02 16.21
N TYR A 424 20.87 9.56 14.99
CA TYR A 424 22.13 9.85 14.29
C TYR A 424 22.31 11.35 14.06
N ASN A 425 21.32 12.03 13.50
CA ASN A 425 21.35 13.47 13.23
C ASN A 425 21.46 14.29 14.53
N ARG A 426 20.81 13.82 15.61
CA ARG A 426 20.95 14.43 16.94
C ARG A 426 22.39 14.32 17.43
N GLY A 427 23.03 13.16 17.23
CA GLY A 427 24.45 12.95 17.56
C GLY A 427 25.35 13.93 16.86
N ILE A 428 25.17 14.11 15.54
CA ILE A 428 25.94 15.10 14.75
C ILE A 428 25.76 16.51 15.31
N ALA A 429 24.53 16.94 15.56
CA ALA A 429 24.27 18.28 16.07
C ALA A 429 24.88 18.51 17.47
N LEU A 430 24.94 17.48 18.32
CA LEU A 430 25.58 17.54 19.63
C LEU A 430 27.11 17.58 19.52
N ASP A 431 27.66 16.87 18.56
CA ASP A 431 29.09 16.85 18.24
C ASP A 431 29.56 18.25 17.83
N GLU A 432 28.84 18.90 16.91
CA GLU A 432 29.08 20.27 16.49
C GLU A 432 28.98 21.31 17.64
N LEU A 433 28.21 20.99 18.68
CA LEU A 433 28.12 21.79 19.91
C LEU A 433 29.23 21.49 20.93
N GLY A 434 30.11 20.52 20.66
CA GLY A 434 31.12 20.04 21.60
C GLY A 434 30.53 19.24 22.80
N ARG A 435 29.29 18.74 22.66
CA ARG A 435 28.59 17.95 23.70
C ARG A 435 28.81 16.47 23.46
N TYR A 436 30.07 16.07 23.45
CA TYR A 436 30.53 14.75 22.98
C TYR A 436 29.93 13.58 23.76
N GLU A 437 29.75 13.65 25.08
CA GLU A 437 29.12 12.58 25.86
C GLU A 437 27.67 12.32 25.42
N GLU A 438 26.93 13.39 25.13
CA GLU A 438 25.54 13.28 24.67
C GLU A 438 25.48 12.83 23.20
N ALA A 439 26.48 13.20 22.39
CA ALA A 439 26.65 12.71 21.02
C ALA A 439 26.85 11.19 21.00
N VAL A 440 27.80 10.69 21.80
CA VAL A 440 28.05 9.24 21.98
C VAL A 440 26.77 8.51 22.36
N ALA A 441 26.03 9.02 23.38
CA ALA A 441 24.77 8.40 23.79
C ALA A 441 23.72 8.39 22.67
N SER A 442 23.73 9.40 21.80
CA SER A 442 22.82 9.45 20.64
C SER A 442 23.22 8.46 19.56
N TYR A 443 24.50 8.33 19.26
CA TYR A 443 25.01 7.31 18.33
C TYR A 443 24.77 5.90 18.85
N ASP A 444 24.90 5.64 20.15
CA ASP A 444 24.55 4.37 20.77
C ASP A 444 23.08 3.98 20.49
N GLN A 445 22.16 4.94 20.61
CA GLN A 445 20.76 4.68 20.30
C GLN A 445 20.54 4.47 18.80
N ALA A 446 21.17 5.25 17.93
CA ALA A 446 21.09 5.04 16.47
C ALA A 446 21.57 3.63 16.10
N LEU A 447 22.73 3.21 16.63
CA LEU A 447 23.34 1.91 16.39
C LEU A 447 22.56 0.73 17.00
N LYS A 448 21.83 0.96 18.07
CA LYS A 448 20.90 -0.03 18.61
C LYS A 448 19.80 -0.40 17.63
N TYR A 449 19.29 0.56 16.87
CA TYR A 449 18.21 0.36 15.89
C TYR A 449 18.77 0.02 14.50
N LYS A 450 19.94 0.53 14.15
CA LYS A 450 20.62 0.28 12.88
C LYS A 450 22.11 -0.03 13.10
N PRO A 451 22.44 -1.28 13.49
CA PRO A 451 23.82 -1.69 13.82
C PRO A 451 24.81 -1.61 12.66
N ASP A 452 24.34 -1.62 11.42
CA ASP A 452 25.13 -1.57 10.19
C ASP A 452 25.41 -0.16 9.67
N ASN A 453 25.12 0.88 10.45
CA ASN A 453 25.42 2.27 10.08
C ASN A 453 26.90 2.59 10.33
N ASP A 454 27.74 2.43 9.30
CA ASP A 454 29.18 2.71 9.35
C ASP A 454 29.50 4.17 9.70
N GLU A 455 28.69 5.11 9.27
CA GLU A 455 28.87 6.54 9.57
C GLU A 455 28.59 6.85 11.05
N ALA A 456 27.59 6.20 11.64
CA ALA A 456 27.31 6.36 13.07
C ALA A 456 28.44 5.79 13.94
N TRP A 457 28.99 4.63 13.58
CA TRP A 457 30.17 4.07 14.24
C TRP A 457 31.38 4.98 14.10
N TYR A 458 31.62 5.52 12.91
CA TYR A 458 32.73 6.43 12.64
C TYR A 458 32.63 7.71 13.46
N ASN A 459 31.46 8.38 13.44
CA ASN A 459 31.26 9.63 14.20
C ASN A 459 31.26 9.40 15.71
N GLN A 460 30.77 8.24 16.18
CA GLN A 460 30.92 7.84 17.59
C GLN A 460 32.40 7.75 17.97
N GLY A 461 33.23 7.15 17.09
CA GLY A 461 34.67 7.08 17.29
C GLY A 461 35.32 8.45 17.43
N ILE A 462 34.92 9.42 16.60
CA ILE A 462 35.39 10.80 16.67
C ILE A 462 35.01 11.43 18.03
N ALA A 463 33.73 11.35 18.40
CA ALA A 463 33.28 11.92 19.67
C ALA A 463 33.96 11.30 20.89
N LEU A 464 34.27 10.00 20.85
CA LEU A 464 35.03 9.29 21.90
C LEU A 464 36.49 9.73 21.91
N ASP A 465 37.09 10.00 20.76
CA ASP A 465 38.48 10.50 20.62
C ASP A 465 38.59 11.90 21.24
N GLU A 466 37.64 12.81 20.97
CA GLU A 466 37.58 14.12 21.60
C GLU A 466 37.42 14.09 23.12
N LEU A 467 36.79 13.03 23.65
CA LEU A 467 36.69 12.76 25.09
C LEU A 467 37.96 12.11 25.68
N GLY A 468 38.95 11.78 24.87
CA GLY A 468 40.13 11.05 25.28
C GLY A 468 39.88 9.58 25.62
N ARG A 469 38.72 9.01 25.19
CA ARG A 469 38.32 7.62 25.43
C ARG A 469 38.84 6.73 24.29
N PHE A 470 40.14 6.71 24.08
CA PHE A 470 40.79 6.16 22.89
C PHE A 470 40.52 4.66 22.67
N GLU A 471 40.45 3.82 23.70
CA GLU A 471 40.13 2.39 23.54
C GLU A 471 38.73 2.19 22.99
N GLU A 472 37.76 2.97 23.44
CA GLU A 472 36.39 2.90 22.96
C GLU A 472 36.27 3.48 21.54
N ALA A 473 37.01 4.56 21.24
CA ALA A 473 37.10 5.13 19.89
C ALA A 473 37.61 4.09 18.88
N ILE A 474 38.72 3.36 19.23
CA ILE A 474 39.25 2.30 18.39
C ILE A 474 38.19 1.21 18.13
N SER A 475 37.43 0.81 19.16
CA SER A 475 36.36 -0.18 18.99
C SER A 475 35.30 0.32 18.02
N SER A 476 34.93 1.59 18.09
CA SER A 476 33.95 2.19 17.17
C SER A 476 34.49 2.28 15.74
N TYR A 477 35.77 2.67 15.57
CA TYR A 477 36.41 2.66 14.25
C TYR A 477 36.51 1.24 13.67
N ASP A 478 36.81 0.23 14.51
CA ASP A 478 36.83 -1.18 14.08
C ASP A 478 35.48 -1.62 13.55
N GLN A 479 34.37 -1.22 14.20
CA GLN A 479 33.02 -1.50 13.71
C GLN A 479 32.72 -0.74 12.40
N ALA A 480 33.08 0.54 12.30
CA ALA A 480 32.95 1.30 11.06
C ALA A 480 33.68 0.61 9.89
N LEU A 481 34.91 0.16 10.14
CA LEU A 481 35.75 -0.54 9.18
C LEU A 481 35.26 -1.95 8.85
N HIS A 482 34.58 -2.61 9.76
CA HIS A 482 33.92 -3.89 9.50
C HIS A 482 32.84 -3.75 8.41
N TYR A 483 32.03 -2.69 8.49
CA TYR A 483 30.99 -2.44 7.48
C TYR A 483 31.53 -1.73 6.23
N LYS A 484 32.54 -0.87 6.37
CA LYS A 484 33.13 -0.11 5.26
C LYS A 484 34.68 -0.14 5.30
N PRO A 485 35.30 -1.24 4.86
CA PRO A 485 36.75 -1.45 4.95
C PRO A 485 37.59 -0.39 4.20
N TYR A 486 36.99 0.32 3.25
CA TYR A 486 37.64 1.33 2.43
C TYR A 486 37.58 2.75 3.03
N ASN A 487 37.06 2.92 4.24
CA ASN A 487 37.02 4.20 4.93
C ASN A 487 38.42 4.56 5.44
N TYR A 488 39.23 5.22 4.60
CA TYR A 488 40.61 5.60 4.97
C TYR A 488 40.64 6.61 6.13
N GLN A 489 39.61 7.44 6.31
CA GLN A 489 39.52 8.36 7.45
C GLN A 489 39.36 7.60 8.76
N ALA A 490 38.57 6.54 8.77
CA ALA A 490 38.44 5.66 9.95
C ALA A 490 39.77 4.94 10.27
N TRP A 491 40.49 4.46 9.24
CA TRP A 491 41.83 3.90 9.43
C TRP A 491 42.80 4.94 9.99
N TYR A 492 42.78 6.18 9.47
CA TYR A 492 43.64 7.25 9.93
C TYR A 492 43.36 7.61 11.40
N ASN A 493 42.10 7.88 11.76
CA ASN A 493 41.72 8.23 13.13
C ASN A 493 41.99 7.07 14.11
N ARG A 494 41.74 5.83 13.67
CA ARG A 494 42.14 4.63 14.46
C ARG A 494 43.65 4.62 14.74
N GLY A 495 44.48 4.94 13.75
CA GLY A 495 45.92 5.06 13.90
C GLY A 495 46.30 6.13 14.90
N ASN A 496 45.67 7.28 14.86
CA ASN A 496 45.89 8.37 15.82
C ASN A 496 45.49 7.99 17.23
N ALA A 497 44.35 7.39 17.43
CA ALA A 497 43.89 6.89 18.74
C ALA A 497 44.86 5.83 19.34
N LEU A 498 45.35 4.89 18.50
CA LEU A 498 46.35 3.90 18.89
C LEU A 498 47.68 4.56 19.26
N SER A 499 48.12 5.56 18.52
CA SER A 499 49.32 6.35 18.81
C SER A 499 49.20 7.06 20.17
N ASN A 500 48.04 7.69 20.43
CA ASN A 500 47.74 8.33 21.72
C ASN A 500 47.82 7.38 22.93
N LEU A 501 47.49 6.11 22.69
CA LEU A 501 47.64 5.03 23.70
C LEU A 501 49.07 4.46 23.79
N GLY A 502 49.99 4.92 22.95
CA GLY A 502 51.35 4.38 22.87
C GLY A 502 51.44 3.00 22.18
N ARG A 503 50.40 2.58 21.48
CA ARG A 503 50.34 1.32 20.70
C ARG A 503 50.87 1.54 19.30
N TYR A 504 52.14 1.92 19.20
CA TYR A 504 52.72 2.44 17.95
C TYR A 504 52.79 1.40 16.83
N GLU A 505 53.02 0.10 17.12
CA GLU A 505 53.01 -0.95 16.10
C GLU A 505 51.60 -1.13 15.47
N ASP A 506 50.55 -1.08 16.29
CA ASP A 506 49.17 -1.17 15.82
C ASP A 506 48.78 0.10 15.03
N ALA A 507 49.30 1.26 15.46
CA ALA A 507 49.08 2.54 14.73
C ALA A 507 49.70 2.49 13.34
N LEU A 508 50.95 2.00 13.20
CA LEU A 508 51.60 1.79 11.90
C LEU A 508 50.74 0.92 10.97
N ALA A 509 50.21 -0.21 11.49
CA ALA A 509 49.34 -1.09 10.73
C ALA A 509 48.03 -0.40 10.28
N SER A 510 47.55 0.60 11.03
CA SER A 510 46.38 1.39 10.67
C SER A 510 46.67 2.44 9.60
N TYR A 511 47.86 3.03 9.55
CA TYR A 511 48.23 3.97 8.52
C TYR A 511 48.56 3.30 7.16
N ASP A 512 48.90 2.03 7.12
CA ASP A 512 49.23 1.31 5.89
C ASP A 512 48.04 1.31 4.86
N PRO A 513 46.80 0.99 5.25
CA PRO A 513 45.65 1.13 4.37
C PRO A 513 45.43 2.57 3.91
N VAL A 514 45.65 3.59 4.78
CA VAL A 514 45.52 5.00 4.40
C VAL A 514 46.43 5.31 3.21
N LEU A 515 47.73 4.95 3.34
CA LEU A 515 48.73 5.22 2.31
C LEU A 515 48.56 4.34 1.06
N HIS A 516 47.91 3.21 1.18
CA HIS A 516 47.55 2.40 0.03
C HIS A 516 46.46 3.09 -0.82
N PHE A 517 45.45 3.70 -0.18
CA PHE A 517 44.39 4.43 -0.88
C PHE A 517 44.79 5.85 -1.27
N GLN A 518 45.61 6.50 -0.45
CA GLN A 518 46.05 7.89 -0.60
C GLN A 518 47.56 7.96 -0.38
N PRO A 519 48.38 7.59 -1.38
CA PRO A 519 49.86 7.67 -1.28
C PRO A 519 50.40 9.09 -1.05
N GLU A 520 49.61 10.10 -1.42
CA GLU A 520 49.93 11.54 -1.24
C GLU A 520 49.47 12.11 0.12
N ASN A 521 48.96 11.30 1.05
CA ASN A 521 48.56 11.74 2.37
C ASN A 521 49.82 11.99 3.25
N ASP A 522 50.30 13.24 3.29
CA ASP A 522 51.50 13.64 4.01
C ASP A 522 51.36 13.51 5.53
N GLU A 523 50.16 13.72 6.08
CA GLU A 523 49.90 13.55 7.51
C GLU A 523 50.08 12.07 7.95
N ALA A 524 49.58 11.13 7.15
CA ALA A 524 49.76 9.71 7.45
C ALA A 524 51.23 9.29 7.37
N TRP A 525 52.00 9.81 6.39
CA TRP A 525 53.42 9.60 6.34
C TRP A 525 54.12 10.19 7.56
N TYR A 526 53.76 11.40 7.98
CA TYR A 526 54.28 12.08 9.14
C TYR A 526 54.05 11.29 10.42
N ASN A 527 52.78 10.90 10.67
CA ASN A 527 52.39 10.14 11.88
C ASN A 527 53.10 8.78 11.94
N LYS A 528 53.29 8.11 10.79
CA LYS A 528 54.14 6.89 10.74
C LYS A 528 55.58 7.21 11.17
N GLY A 529 56.14 8.32 10.72
CA GLY A 529 57.47 8.78 11.12
C GLY A 529 57.57 8.98 12.63
N CYS A 530 56.56 9.60 13.25
CA CYS A 530 56.46 9.79 14.69
C CYS A 530 56.38 8.45 15.43
N CYS A 531 55.56 7.51 14.96
CA CYS A 531 55.46 6.16 15.55
C CYS A 531 56.80 5.41 15.52
N TYR A 532 57.53 5.43 14.39
CA TYR A 532 58.86 4.84 14.28
C TYR A 532 59.87 5.51 15.19
N ALA A 533 59.82 6.83 15.37
CA ALA A 533 60.68 7.54 16.32
C ALA A 533 60.43 7.09 17.77
N LYS A 534 59.16 6.95 18.17
CA LYS A 534 58.78 6.43 19.50
C LYS A 534 59.24 4.99 19.74
N LEU A 535 59.26 4.18 18.68
CA LEU A 535 59.78 2.79 18.71
C LEU A 535 61.33 2.72 18.69
N GLY A 536 62.01 3.84 18.54
CA GLY A 536 63.48 3.89 18.44
C GLY A 536 64.02 3.40 17.08
N GLN A 537 63.16 3.28 16.08
CA GLN A 537 63.52 2.91 14.71
C GLN A 537 63.84 4.14 13.87
N ILE A 538 65.09 4.65 14.09
CA ILE A 538 65.50 6.00 13.62
C ILE A 538 65.54 6.09 12.10
N ASP A 539 66.03 5.08 11.41
CA ASP A 539 66.16 5.09 9.95
C ASP A 539 64.79 5.11 9.26
N GLU A 540 63.85 4.29 9.74
CA GLU A 540 62.48 4.21 9.29
C GLU A 540 61.72 5.52 9.59
N ALA A 541 61.92 6.09 10.78
CA ALA A 541 61.34 7.40 11.14
C ALA A 541 61.76 8.50 10.13
N ILE A 542 63.06 8.62 9.87
CA ILE A 542 63.58 9.61 8.94
C ILE A 542 63.08 9.38 7.51
N GLN A 543 62.97 8.13 7.07
CA GLN A 543 62.48 7.78 5.75
C GLN A 543 61.02 8.22 5.55
N HIS A 544 60.15 7.97 6.54
CA HIS A 544 58.73 8.30 6.48
C HIS A 544 58.55 9.84 6.61
N LEU A 545 59.26 10.50 7.48
CA LEU A 545 59.27 11.96 7.60
C LEU A 545 59.76 12.63 6.31
N GLN A 546 60.77 12.04 5.64
CA GLN A 546 61.23 12.54 4.34
C GLN A 546 60.12 12.53 3.27
N GLN A 547 59.27 11.43 3.26
CA GLN A 547 58.14 11.37 2.34
C GLN A 547 57.10 12.43 2.67
N ALA A 548 56.77 12.63 3.95
CA ALA A 548 55.86 13.68 4.38
C ALA A 548 56.36 15.07 3.95
N ILE A 549 57.66 15.35 4.19
CA ILE A 549 58.30 16.61 3.82
C ILE A 549 58.35 16.78 2.29
N ASN A 550 58.56 15.72 1.52
CA ASN A 550 58.54 15.79 0.06
C ASN A 550 57.17 16.17 -0.48
N LEU A 551 56.10 15.71 0.17
CA LEU A 551 54.71 16.02 -0.21
C LEU A 551 54.28 17.42 0.21
N ASN A 552 54.63 17.83 1.45
CA ASN A 552 54.28 19.13 2.01
C ASN A 552 55.45 19.71 2.82
N PRO A 553 56.48 20.34 2.14
CA PRO A 553 57.71 20.78 2.81
C PRO A 553 57.48 21.87 3.86
N GLY A 554 56.59 22.85 3.55
CA GLY A 554 56.38 24.02 4.41
C GLY A 554 55.89 23.63 5.82
N GLU A 555 54.84 22.86 5.86
CA GLU A 555 54.18 22.48 7.10
C GLU A 555 54.94 21.39 7.86
N ASN A 556 55.35 20.32 7.19
CA ASN A 556 55.93 19.16 7.83
C ASN A 556 57.36 19.46 8.38
N ILE A 557 58.12 20.37 7.79
CA ILE A 557 59.43 20.78 8.35
C ILE A 557 59.21 21.56 9.66
N ASP A 558 58.24 22.50 9.67
CA ASP A 558 58.00 23.33 10.85
C ASP A 558 57.39 22.51 11.99
N MET A 559 56.50 21.54 11.69
CA MET A 559 55.99 20.58 12.64
C MET A 559 57.14 19.75 13.21
N ALA A 560 58.00 19.14 12.40
CA ALA A 560 59.03 18.22 12.83
C ALA A 560 60.06 18.88 13.76
N LYS A 561 60.35 20.15 13.60
CA LYS A 561 61.26 20.89 14.47
C LYS A 561 60.80 20.96 15.93
N ASN A 562 59.48 21.04 16.13
CA ASN A 562 58.88 21.33 17.43
C ASN A 562 58.10 20.15 18.03
N ASP A 563 57.85 19.11 17.28
CA ASP A 563 57.04 17.98 17.70
C ASP A 563 57.69 17.18 18.85
N PRO A 564 57.04 17.06 20.03
CA PRO A 564 57.54 16.28 21.15
C PRO A 564 57.78 14.80 20.83
N ASP A 565 57.03 14.24 19.86
CA ASP A 565 57.12 12.83 19.49
C ASP A 565 58.45 12.52 18.78
N LEU A 566 59.09 13.52 18.22
CA LEU A 566 60.38 13.43 17.54
C LEU A 566 61.59 13.79 18.44
N GLU A 567 61.39 14.04 19.74
CA GLU A 567 62.43 14.45 20.66
C GLU A 567 63.59 13.45 20.70
N SER A 568 63.27 12.15 20.63
CA SER A 568 64.27 11.06 20.68
C SER A 568 65.25 11.05 19.50
N ILE A 569 64.87 11.62 18.37
CA ILE A 569 65.65 11.63 17.12
C ILE A 569 66.16 13.03 16.76
N ARG A 570 65.81 14.07 17.54
CA ARG A 570 66.06 15.47 17.23
C ARG A 570 67.54 15.82 17.08
N GLU A 571 68.43 15.16 17.77
CA GLU A 571 69.87 15.34 17.70
C GLU A 571 70.55 14.46 16.63
N GLU A 572 69.84 13.58 16.01
CA GLU A 572 70.37 12.70 14.98
C GLU A 572 70.78 13.48 13.74
N LYS A 573 72.00 13.26 13.25
CA LYS A 573 72.54 13.97 12.11
C LYS A 573 71.66 13.93 10.86
N LYS A 574 71.05 12.79 10.62
CA LYS A 574 70.13 12.63 9.47
C LYS A 574 68.86 13.46 9.63
N PHE A 575 68.32 13.53 10.84
CA PHE A 575 67.13 14.36 11.14
C PHE A 575 67.46 15.86 11.03
N VAL A 576 68.58 16.31 11.61
CA VAL A 576 69.04 17.69 11.52
C VAL A 576 69.26 18.13 10.07
N SER A 577 69.82 17.24 9.25
CA SER A 577 69.96 17.49 7.79
C SER A 577 68.59 17.55 7.10
N LEU A 578 67.63 16.70 7.48
CA LEU A 578 66.28 16.66 6.89
C LEU A 578 65.53 17.97 7.12
N VAL A 579 65.49 18.45 8.38
CA VAL A 579 64.70 19.67 8.74
C VAL A 579 65.47 20.96 8.52
N GLY A 580 66.78 20.88 8.26
CA GLY A 580 67.66 22.04 8.03
C GLY A 580 67.90 22.39 6.55
N SER A 581 67.51 21.55 5.63
CA SER A 581 67.70 21.73 4.21
C SER A 581 66.59 22.58 3.61
N GLU A 582 66.84 23.87 3.40
CA GLU A 582 65.93 24.76 2.63
C GLU A 582 65.93 24.48 1.10
N GLN A 583 66.67 23.48 0.60
CA GLN A 583 66.80 23.24 -0.83
C GLN A 583 66.93 21.77 -1.22
N GLN A 584 66.19 21.46 -2.27
CA GLN A 584 66.17 20.31 -3.16
C GLN A 584 65.34 19.09 -2.71
N VAL A 585 64.11 19.09 -3.17
CA VAL A 585 63.26 17.91 -3.33
C VAL A 585 63.93 16.97 -4.36
N ASN A 586 64.70 16.00 -3.90
CA ASN A 586 65.07 14.87 -4.74
C ASN A 586 63.92 13.87 -4.65
N LEU A 587 63.14 13.76 -5.71
CA LEU A 587 62.15 12.72 -5.92
C LEU A 587 62.89 11.36 -6.05
N GLU A 588 63.21 10.71 -4.94
CA GLU A 588 63.45 9.26 -5.01
C GLU A 588 62.09 8.56 -5.25
N PRO A 589 62.09 7.44 -6.03
CA PRO A 589 60.85 6.78 -6.39
C PRO A 589 60.08 6.32 -5.13
N ALA A 590 58.76 6.50 -5.17
CA ALA A 590 57.84 6.02 -4.13
C ALA A 590 58.17 4.61 -3.68
N LEU A 591 58.16 4.36 -2.36
CA LEU A 591 58.33 3.07 -1.77
C LEU A 591 57.34 2.07 -2.44
N ASP A 592 57.85 0.97 -2.99
CA ASP A 592 57.05 -0.11 -3.50
C ASP A 592 56.42 -0.84 -2.31
N PHE A 593 55.18 -0.50 -2.02
CA PHE A 593 54.37 -1.27 -1.09
C PHE A 593 53.99 -2.57 -1.80
N GLY A 594 54.71 -3.66 -1.53
CA GLY A 594 54.32 -4.98 -1.96
C GLY A 594 52.81 -5.19 -1.72
N ALA A 595 52.14 -5.81 -2.67
CA ALA A 595 50.67 -5.95 -2.70
C ALA A 595 50.15 -6.29 -1.28
N VAL A 596 49.41 -5.33 -0.70
CA VAL A 596 48.72 -5.53 0.58
C VAL A 596 47.71 -6.63 0.35
N LYS A 597 47.89 -7.76 1.02
CA LYS A 597 46.95 -8.86 0.93
C LYS A 597 45.74 -8.53 1.77
N TRP A 598 44.64 -8.30 1.12
CA TRP A 598 43.33 -8.02 1.75
C TRP A 598 42.96 -9.06 2.82
N ASP A 599 43.36 -10.33 2.61
CA ASP A 599 43.16 -11.44 3.57
C ASP A 599 43.91 -11.22 4.91
N GLU A 600 45.02 -10.45 4.90
CA GLU A 600 45.78 -10.10 6.13
C GLU A 600 45.14 -8.89 6.86
N ILE A 601 44.50 -7.95 6.14
CA ILE A 601 43.75 -6.81 6.73
C ILE A 601 42.45 -7.31 7.38
N GLN A 602 41.77 -8.27 6.77
CA GLN A 602 40.58 -8.92 7.36
C GLN A 602 40.91 -9.78 8.59
N ALA A 603 42.13 -10.23 8.73
CA ALA A 603 42.58 -11.01 9.91
C ALA A 603 42.94 -10.13 11.12
N LEU A 604 43.01 -8.81 10.95
CA LEU A 604 43.22 -7.83 12.03
C LEU A 604 41.90 -7.36 12.67
N ASN A 605 40.76 -7.72 12.12
CA ASN A 605 39.41 -7.60 12.64
C ASN A 605 38.94 -8.98 13.14
#